data_bd3fdfd74aa5505b0aee340d8f5aba92
#
_entry.id   bd3fdfd74aa5505b0aee340d8f5aba92
#
_cell.length_a   1.000
_cell.length_b   1.000
_cell.length_c   1.000
_cell.angle_alpha   90.00
_cell.angle_beta   90.00
_cell.angle_gamma   90.00
#
_symmetry.space_group_name_H-M   'P 1'
#
loop_
_entity.id
_entity.type
_entity.pdbx_description
1 polymer ?
#
loop_
_entity_poly.entity_id
_entity_poly.type
_entity_poly.pdbx_seq_one_letter_code
_entity_poly.pdbx_strand_id
1 'polypeptide(L)'
;TRRPLKSISDMLRGKTGRFRQNLLGKRVDYSGRSVIVVGPELKLNECGLPKQMGLELFKPHMIHELIKRGYATTPRGAKLMIENSDPIVFKVLEYVVKDHPILLNRAPTLHRLGVQAFQPVLVNGKAIRIHPLVCAAFNADFDGDQMAVHVPLAIQSQLEARGLMLSSHNILHPANGKPIAIPSQDMVLGCHYLTRPRKDAKGEGKSFGSFEEVILAYENKVVDMNAIINVRHKGQWQKD
;
A
#
# COMPACT_ATOMS: atom_id res chain seq x y z
N THR A 1 -32.69 -31.49 -12.21
CA THR A 1 -31.44 -32.00 -12.85
C THR A 1 -30.72 -32.89 -11.88
N ARG A 2 -30.70 -34.21 -12.12
CA ARG A 2 -29.95 -35.18 -11.31
C ARG A 2 -28.45 -34.90 -11.48
N ARG A 3 -27.78 -34.47 -10.41
CA ARG A 3 -26.32 -34.36 -10.39
C ARG A 3 -25.71 -35.76 -10.59
N PRO A 4 -24.74 -35.93 -11.51
CA PRO A 4 -24.08 -37.23 -11.68
C PRO A 4 -23.35 -37.62 -10.40
N LEU A 5 -23.33 -38.94 -10.10
CA LEU A 5 -22.55 -39.47 -8.99
C LEU A 5 -21.07 -39.26 -9.28
N LYS A 6 -20.31 -38.89 -8.27
CA LYS A 6 -18.87 -38.70 -8.36
C LYS A 6 -18.16 -39.93 -7.85
N SER A 7 -17.23 -40.48 -8.65
CA SER A 7 -16.32 -41.53 -8.22
C SER A 7 -15.24 -40.95 -7.27
N ILE A 8 -14.53 -41.81 -6.56
CA ILE A 8 -13.37 -41.40 -5.73
C ILE A 8 -12.32 -40.72 -6.61
N SER A 9 -12.08 -41.22 -7.82
CA SER A 9 -11.19 -40.63 -8.80
C SER A 9 -11.58 -39.18 -9.15
N ASP A 10 -12.87 -38.90 -9.34
CA ASP A 10 -13.38 -37.52 -9.64
C ASP A 10 -13.23 -36.58 -8.46
N MET A 11 -13.25 -37.10 -7.22
CA MET A 11 -12.99 -36.30 -6.03
C MET A 11 -11.51 -35.90 -5.88
N LEU A 12 -10.60 -36.62 -6.51
CA LEU A 12 -9.15 -36.35 -6.46
C LEU A 12 -8.68 -35.48 -7.63
N ARG A 13 -9.31 -35.58 -8.81
CA ARG A 13 -8.91 -34.91 -10.06
C ARG A 13 -9.42 -33.48 -10.16
N GLY A 14 -8.81 -32.71 -11.06
CA GLY A 14 -9.24 -31.38 -11.49
C GLY A 14 -9.02 -30.26 -10.48
N LYS A 15 -9.51 -29.06 -10.80
CA LYS A 15 -9.34 -27.85 -10.00
C LYS A 15 -10.02 -27.92 -8.63
N THR A 16 -11.12 -28.66 -8.54
CA THR A 16 -11.92 -28.86 -7.31
C THR A 16 -11.58 -30.15 -6.59
N GLY A 17 -10.62 -30.94 -7.10
CA GLY A 17 -10.16 -32.14 -6.48
C GLY A 17 -9.26 -31.89 -5.26
N ARG A 18 -9.13 -32.91 -4.41
CA ARG A 18 -8.39 -32.81 -3.14
C ARG A 18 -6.93 -32.40 -3.31
N PHE A 19 -6.25 -32.86 -4.34
CA PHE A 19 -4.85 -32.50 -4.58
C PHE A 19 -4.69 -30.97 -4.79
N ARG A 20 -5.44 -30.39 -5.70
CA ARG A 20 -5.31 -28.96 -6.02
C ARG A 20 -5.98 -28.03 -5.03
N GLN A 21 -7.08 -28.45 -4.41
CA GLN A 21 -7.88 -27.60 -3.55
C GLN A 21 -7.45 -27.64 -2.07
N ASN A 22 -6.91 -28.76 -1.60
CA ASN A 22 -6.66 -28.95 -0.17
C ASN A 22 -5.22 -29.36 0.18
N LEU A 23 -4.43 -29.91 -0.76
CA LEU A 23 -3.07 -30.35 -0.50
C LEU A 23 -2.02 -29.40 -1.05
N LEU A 24 -2.09 -28.99 -2.32
CA LEU A 24 -1.17 -28.04 -2.93
C LEU A 24 -1.41 -26.58 -2.48
N GLY A 25 -2.59 -26.28 -1.96
CA GLY A 25 -2.95 -25.02 -1.39
C GLY A 25 -4.19 -25.13 -0.53
N LYS A 26 -4.31 -24.29 0.47
CA LYS A 26 -5.45 -24.22 1.40
C LYS A 26 -5.90 -22.77 1.56
N ARG A 27 -7.15 -22.59 1.99
CA ARG A 27 -7.59 -21.29 2.52
C ARG A 27 -6.87 -21.03 3.83
N VAL A 28 -6.37 -19.83 4.01
CA VAL A 28 -5.61 -19.44 5.20
C VAL A 28 -6.38 -18.41 6.00
N ASP A 29 -6.26 -18.49 7.33
CA ASP A 29 -6.79 -17.50 8.26
C ASP A 29 -5.92 -16.23 8.23
N TYR A 30 -6.39 -15.18 8.86
CA TYR A 30 -5.71 -13.86 8.94
C TYR A 30 -5.38 -13.29 7.56
N SER A 31 -6.30 -13.52 6.65
CA SER A 31 -6.25 -12.99 5.28
C SER A 31 -7.60 -12.37 4.92
N GLY A 32 -7.56 -11.38 4.07
CA GLY A 32 -8.74 -10.69 3.59
C GLY A 32 -8.54 -10.20 2.17
N ARG A 33 -9.58 -9.65 1.59
CA ARG A 33 -9.54 -9.10 0.23
C ARG A 33 -10.37 -7.83 0.16
N SER A 34 -9.86 -6.80 -0.50
CA SER A 34 -10.59 -5.58 -0.76
C SER A 34 -10.15 -4.93 -2.06
N VAL A 35 -10.96 -3.98 -2.53
CA VAL A 35 -10.64 -3.12 -3.67
C VAL A 35 -9.46 -2.23 -3.32
N ILE A 36 -8.63 -1.91 -4.31
CA ILE A 36 -7.51 -0.98 -4.18
C ILE A 36 -7.86 0.39 -4.73
N VAL A 37 -7.29 1.42 -4.09
CA VAL A 37 -7.36 2.81 -4.56
C VAL A 37 -5.99 3.45 -4.44
N VAL A 38 -5.79 4.52 -5.18
CA VAL A 38 -4.53 5.27 -5.15
C VAL A 38 -4.34 5.98 -3.81
N GLY A 39 -3.09 5.94 -3.29
CA GLY A 39 -2.66 6.65 -2.09
C GLY A 39 -1.32 7.35 -2.34
N PRO A 40 -1.29 8.50 -3.05
CA PRO A 40 -0.05 9.18 -3.38
C PRO A 40 0.65 9.77 -2.16
N GLU A 41 -0.07 9.95 -1.06
CA GLU A 41 0.44 10.43 0.24
C GLU A 41 1.27 9.39 1.01
N LEU A 42 1.16 8.11 0.63
CA LEU A 42 1.87 7.01 1.27
C LEU A 42 3.33 6.96 0.81
N LYS A 43 4.21 6.48 1.66
CA LYS A 43 5.57 6.11 1.26
C LYS A 43 5.55 4.83 0.43
N LEU A 44 6.62 4.60 -0.34
CA LEU A 44 6.74 3.41 -1.19
C LEU A 44 6.60 2.09 -0.43
N ASN A 45 7.03 2.05 0.82
CA ASN A 45 6.95 0.89 1.71
C ASN A 45 5.67 0.86 2.57
N GLU A 46 4.77 1.82 2.42
CA GLU A 46 3.53 1.90 3.19
C GLU A 46 2.32 1.47 2.35
N CYS A 47 1.30 0.96 3.03
CA CYS A 47 -0.03 0.74 2.44
C CYS A 47 -1.11 1.18 3.42
N GLY A 48 -2.18 1.75 2.91
CA GLY A 48 -3.35 2.12 3.70
C GLY A 48 -4.26 0.93 3.92
N LEU A 49 -4.36 0.46 5.17
CA LEU A 49 -5.23 -0.64 5.56
C LEU A 49 -6.51 -0.09 6.20
N PRO A 50 -7.71 -0.46 5.71
CA PRO A 50 -8.97 -0.11 6.36
C PRO A 50 -9.02 -0.53 7.82
N LYS A 51 -9.41 0.38 8.72
CA LYS A 51 -9.48 0.12 10.17
C LYS A 51 -10.28 -1.14 10.53
N GLN A 52 -11.45 -1.32 9.89
CA GLN A 52 -12.29 -2.50 10.12
C GLN A 52 -11.62 -3.81 9.70
N MET A 53 -10.92 -3.79 8.55
CA MET A 53 -10.13 -4.93 8.10
C MET A 53 -8.97 -5.21 9.06
N GLY A 54 -8.30 -4.16 9.54
CA GLY A 54 -7.23 -4.28 10.53
C GLY A 54 -7.71 -4.96 11.82
N LEU A 55 -8.89 -4.60 12.34
CA LEU A 55 -9.47 -5.23 13.55
C LEU A 55 -9.62 -6.76 13.40
N GLU A 56 -10.10 -7.22 12.26
CA GLU A 56 -10.30 -8.66 12.03
C GLU A 56 -8.98 -9.39 11.77
N LEU A 57 -8.09 -8.80 10.95
CA LEU A 57 -6.81 -9.42 10.60
C LEU A 57 -5.85 -9.53 11.78
N PHE A 58 -5.79 -8.51 12.63
CA PHE A 58 -4.90 -8.46 13.79
C PHE A 58 -5.54 -8.94 15.09
N LYS A 59 -6.71 -9.57 15.04
CA LYS A 59 -7.49 -10.02 16.19
C LYS A 59 -6.67 -10.76 17.25
N PRO A 60 -5.81 -11.74 16.93
CA PRO A 60 -5.01 -12.44 17.97
C PRO A 60 -4.00 -11.54 18.65
N HIS A 61 -3.32 -10.66 17.92
CA HIS A 61 -2.37 -9.71 18.46
C HIS A 61 -3.06 -8.67 19.35
N MET A 62 -4.25 -8.23 18.92
CA MET A 62 -5.11 -7.31 19.67
C MET A 62 -5.55 -7.91 21.00
N ILE A 63 -6.02 -9.16 21.02
CA ILE A 63 -6.43 -9.85 22.25
C ILE A 63 -5.25 -9.94 23.22
N HIS A 64 -4.08 -10.33 22.73
CA HIS A 64 -2.87 -10.40 23.54
C HIS A 64 -2.51 -9.05 24.16
N GLU A 65 -2.49 -7.99 23.34
CA GLU A 65 -2.09 -6.65 23.80
C GLU A 65 -3.12 -6.01 24.74
N LEU A 66 -4.42 -6.24 24.53
CA LEU A 66 -5.49 -5.78 25.45
C LEU A 66 -5.37 -6.43 26.83
N ILE A 67 -5.04 -7.71 26.89
CA ILE A 67 -4.83 -8.42 28.17
C ILE A 67 -3.55 -7.93 28.84
N LYS A 68 -2.45 -7.83 28.10
CA LYS A 68 -1.15 -7.36 28.58
C LYS A 68 -1.22 -5.96 29.19
N ARG A 69 -2.02 -5.08 28.61
CA ARG A 69 -2.25 -3.70 29.12
C ARG A 69 -3.31 -3.60 30.20
N GLY A 70 -3.95 -4.69 30.58
CA GLY A 70 -4.96 -4.73 31.63
C GLY A 70 -6.33 -4.17 31.24
N TYR A 71 -6.60 -3.90 29.96
CA TYR A 71 -7.92 -3.48 29.51
C TYR A 71 -8.96 -4.60 29.53
N ALA A 72 -8.51 -5.84 29.43
CA ALA A 72 -9.34 -7.03 29.56
C ALA A 72 -8.65 -8.05 30.45
N THR A 73 -9.43 -8.72 31.30
CA THR A 73 -8.92 -9.79 32.19
C THR A 73 -8.95 -11.16 31.53
N THR A 74 -9.80 -11.35 30.52
CA THR A 74 -10.00 -12.63 29.83
C THR A 74 -9.99 -12.46 28.31
N PRO A 75 -9.58 -13.51 27.55
CA PRO A 75 -9.66 -13.48 26.09
C PRO A 75 -11.08 -13.24 25.55
N ARG A 76 -12.10 -13.74 26.26
CA ARG A 76 -13.50 -13.53 25.91
C ARG A 76 -13.91 -12.06 26.05
N GLY A 77 -13.50 -11.41 27.14
CA GLY A 77 -13.73 -9.98 27.36
C GLY A 77 -13.04 -9.12 26.30
N ALA A 78 -11.77 -9.40 25.99
CA ALA A 78 -11.05 -8.73 24.91
C ALA A 78 -11.74 -8.87 23.54
N LYS A 79 -12.26 -10.06 23.23
CA LYS A 79 -13.00 -10.31 22.00
C LYS A 79 -14.29 -9.48 21.92
N LEU A 80 -15.04 -9.40 22.99
CA LEU A 80 -16.25 -8.55 23.08
C LEU A 80 -15.93 -7.06 22.87
N MET A 81 -14.83 -6.56 23.46
CA MET A 81 -14.40 -5.18 23.26
C MET A 81 -14.07 -4.90 21.77
N ILE A 82 -13.43 -5.85 21.08
CA ILE A 82 -13.13 -5.74 19.64
C ILE A 82 -14.42 -5.73 18.83
N GLU A 83 -15.37 -6.61 19.12
CA GLU A 83 -16.66 -6.70 18.43
C GLU A 83 -17.51 -5.45 18.63
N ASN A 84 -17.46 -4.83 19.81
CA ASN A 84 -18.14 -3.57 20.10
C ASN A 84 -17.43 -2.33 19.53
N SER A 85 -16.24 -2.51 18.94
CA SER A 85 -15.45 -1.42 18.38
C SER A 85 -15.18 -0.27 19.35
N ASP A 86 -14.82 -0.59 20.58
CA ASP A 86 -14.52 0.42 21.61
C ASP A 86 -13.39 1.37 21.16
N PRO A 87 -13.43 2.67 21.48
CA PRO A 87 -12.40 3.63 21.08
C PRO A 87 -10.97 3.25 21.51
N ILE A 88 -10.84 2.56 22.64
CA ILE A 88 -9.56 2.06 23.15
C ILE A 88 -8.96 1.02 22.21
N VAL A 89 -9.79 0.19 21.58
CA VAL A 89 -9.36 -0.86 20.66
C VAL A 89 -8.64 -0.28 19.45
N PHE A 90 -9.08 0.86 18.92
CA PHE A 90 -8.41 1.52 17.79
C PHE A 90 -7.03 2.06 18.16
N LYS A 91 -6.84 2.59 19.38
CA LYS A 91 -5.52 3.02 19.87
C LYS A 91 -4.56 1.84 20.01
N VAL A 92 -5.06 0.71 20.51
CA VAL A 92 -4.26 -0.53 20.62
C VAL A 92 -3.95 -1.08 19.22
N LEU A 93 -4.89 -1.00 18.29
CA LEU A 93 -4.67 -1.42 16.91
C LEU A 93 -3.56 -0.60 16.23
N GLU A 94 -3.56 0.72 16.39
CA GLU A 94 -2.49 1.59 15.86
C GLU A 94 -1.11 1.18 16.38
N TYR A 95 -1.04 0.83 17.66
CA TYR A 95 0.20 0.36 18.27
C TYR A 95 0.65 -1.01 17.69
N VAL A 96 -0.26 -1.97 17.60
CA VAL A 96 0.02 -3.32 17.10
C VAL A 96 0.44 -3.29 15.63
N VAL A 97 -0.21 -2.47 14.83
CA VAL A 97 0.03 -2.36 13.38
C VAL A 97 1.36 -1.68 13.07
N LYS A 98 1.83 -0.76 13.91
CA LYS A 98 3.01 0.08 13.65
C LYS A 98 4.27 -0.70 13.28
N ASP A 99 4.48 -1.88 13.90
CA ASP A 99 5.68 -2.69 13.70
C ASP A 99 5.41 -4.07 13.09
N HIS A 100 4.25 -4.24 12.47
CA HIS A 100 3.84 -5.53 11.91
C HIS A 100 3.65 -5.43 10.40
N PRO A 101 4.56 -5.98 9.57
CA PRO A 101 4.41 -5.95 8.12
C PRO A 101 3.23 -6.82 7.68
N ILE A 102 2.58 -6.42 6.61
CA ILE A 102 1.56 -7.21 5.94
C ILE A 102 1.99 -7.53 4.51
N LEU A 103 1.46 -8.61 3.95
CA LEU A 103 1.71 -9.00 2.57
C LEU A 103 0.49 -8.63 1.72
N LEU A 104 0.72 -7.95 0.61
CA LEU A 104 -0.28 -7.70 -0.42
C LEU A 104 0.00 -8.60 -1.62
N ASN A 105 -1.06 -9.17 -2.18
CA ASN A 105 -1.02 -9.99 -3.38
C ASN A 105 -2.10 -9.57 -4.36
N ARG A 106 -1.74 -9.43 -5.65
CA ARG A 106 -2.71 -9.31 -6.74
C ARG A 106 -2.67 -10.56 -7.61
N ALA A 107 -3.83 -11.20 -7.79
CA ALA A 107 -3.98 -12.28 -8.75
C ALA A 107 -4.21 -11.74 -10.18
N PRO A 108 -3.62 -12.36 -11.22
CA PRO A 108 -2.74 -13.52 -11.18
C PRO A 108 -1.31 -13.15 -10.74
N THR A 109 -0.70 -13.98 -9.88
CA THR A 109 0.70 -13.80 -9.47
C THR A 109 1.63 -14.38 -10.53
N LEU A 110 2.12 -13.53 -11.43
CA LEU A 110 2.93 -13.95 -12.58
C LEU A 110 4.43 -14.04 -12.25
N HIS A 111 4.89 -13.25 -11.28
CA HIS A 111 6.28 -13.22 -10.84
C HIS A 111 6.37 -12.85 -9.34
N ARG A 112 7.57 -12.93 -8.77
CA ARG A 112 7.77 -12.75 -7.33
C ARG A 112 7.29 -11.39 -6.79
N LEU A 113 7.31 -10.32 -7.59
CA LEU A 113 6.86 -8.99 -7.18
C LEU A 113 5.32 -8.84 -7.14
N GLY A 114 4.58 -9.86 -7.59
CA GLY A 114 3.12 -9.96 -7.39
C GLY A 114 2.72 -10.21 -5.93
N VAL A 115 3.69 -10.48 -5.04
CA VAL A 115 3.53 -10.52 -3.58
C VAL A 115 4.61 -9.65 -2.96
N GLN A 116 4.22 -8.59 -2.25
CA GLN A 116 5.16 -7.70 -1.58
C GLN A 116 4.69 -7.39 -0.16
N ALA A 117 5.65 -7.10 0.70
CA ALA A 117 5.41 -6.66 2.06
C ALA A 117 5.30 -5.13 2.15
N PHE A 118 4.42 -4.67 3.01
CA PHE A 118 4.22 -3.26 3.29
C PHE A 118 4.05 -3.04 4.79
N GLN A 119 4.41 -1.84 5.22
CA GLN A 119 4.08 -1.34 6.54
C GLN A 119 2.66 -0.76 6.49
N PRO A 120 1.69 -1.32 7.23
CA PRO A 120 0.33 -0.82 7.19
C PRO A 120 0.17 0.50 7.94
N VAL A 121 -0.59 1.41 7.33
CA VAL A 121 -1.07 2.66 7.91
C VAL A 121 -2.60 2.58 7.95
N LEU A 122 -3.21 2.83 9.09
CA LEU A 122 -4.66 2.74 9.23
C LEU A 122 -5.35 3.90 8.54
N VAL A 123 -6.28 3.57 7.63
CA VAL A 123 -7.06 4.55 6.89
C VAL A 123 -8.55 4.37 7.13
N ASN A 124 -9.30 5.46 7.01
CA ASN A 124 -10.75 5.40 7.00
C ASN A 124 -11.26 4.93 5.62
N GLY A 125 -12.42 4.27 5.62
CA GLY A 125 -13.00 3.71 4.41
C GLY A 125 -12.91 2.19 4.35
N LYS A 126 -13.18 1.60 3.17
CA LYS A 126 -13.24 0.15 2.95
C LYS A 126 -12.19 -0.34 1.94
N ALA A 127 -11.56 0.57 1.21
CA ALA A 127 -10.57 0.24 0.17
C ALA A 127 -9.14 0.30 0.72
N ILE A 128 -8.30 -0.59 0.23
CA ILE A 128 -6.86 -0.58 0.50
C ILE A 128 -6.22 0.53 -0.32
N ARG A 129 -5.35 1.33 0.27
CA ARG A 129 -4.58 2.35 -0.45
C ARG A 129 -3.17 1.85 -0.74
N ILE A 130 -2.71 2.04 -1.96
CA ILE A 130 -1.34 1.70 -2.35
C ILE A 130 -0.69 2.87 -3.08
N HIS A 131 0.63 2.97 -2.95
CA HIS A 131 1.38 3.98 -3.66
C HIS A 131 1.35 3.70 -5.18
N PRO A 132 1.13 4.70 -6.04
CA PRO A 132 0.99 4.47 -7.49
C PRO A 132 2.22 3.83 -8.14
N LEU A 133 3.43 4.06 -7.63
CA LEU A 133 4.66 3.46 -8.18
C LEU A 133 4.76 1.93 -8.00
N VAL A 134 4.01 1.32 -7.08
CA VAL A 134 4.01 -0.14 -6.93
C VAL A 134 3.06 -0.85 -7.89
N CYS A 135 2.17 -0.13 -8.56
CA CYS A 135 1.19 -0.69 -9.49
C CYS A 135 1.84 -1.46 -10.64
N ALA A 136 2.97 -0.97 -11.17
CA ALA A 136 3.70 -1.65 -12.23
C ALA A 136 4.18 -3.06 -11.81
N ALA A 137 4.66 -3.21 -10.57
CA ALA A 137 5.11 -4.50 -10.02
C ALA A 137 3.97 -5.51 -9.85
N PHE A 138 2.79 -5.04 -9.45
CA PHE A 138 1.58 -5.86 -9.32
C PHE A 138 0.81 -6.04 -10.64
N ASN A 139 1.17 -5.30 -11.69
CA ASN A 139 0.35 -5.14 -12.89
C ASN A 139 -1.09 -4.76 -12.53
N ALA A 140 -1.24 -3.80 -11.62
CA ALA A 140 -2.51 -3.35 -11.05
C ALA A 140 -2.93 -1.99 -11.60
N ASP A 141 -4.23 -1.81 -11.71
CA ASP A 141 -4.85 -0.52 -11.98
C ASP A 141 -5.99 -0.25 -10.98
N PHE A 142 -6.58 0.94 -11.05
CA PHE A 142 -7.60 1.38 -10.10
C PHE A 142 -9.01 1.37 -10.69
N ASP A 143 -9.26 0.51 -11.66
CA ASP A 143 -10.56 0.34 -12.34
C ASP A 143 -11.53 -0.60 -11.60
N GLY A 144 -11.17 -1.07 -10.42
CA GLY A 144 -11.93 -2.03 -9.61
C GLY A 144 -11.12 -3.26 -9.20
N ASP A 145 -9.82 -3.25 -9.46
CA ASP A 145 -8.92 -4.31 -9.02
C ASP A 145 -8.99 -4.55 -7.51
N GLN A 146 -8.82 -5.80 -7.13
CA GLN A 146 -8.78 -6.23 -5.73
C GLN A 146 -7.43 -6.86 -5.42
N MET A 147 -6.98 -6.67 -4.18
CA MET A 147 -5.80 -7.34 -3.64
C MET A 147 -6.14 -8.15 -2.40
N ALA A 148 -5.45 -9.27 -2.25
CA ALA A 148 -5.46 -10.04 -1.02
C ALA A 148 -4.44 -9.47 -0.04
N VAL A 149 -4.81 -9.47 1.24
CA VAL A 149 -3.97 -9.07 2.37
C VAL A 149 -3.72 -10.29 3.24
N HIS A 150 -2.49 -10.50 3.66
CA HIS A 150 -2.10 -11.57 4.57
C HIS A 150 -1.27 -11.00 5.71
N VAL A 151 -1.53 -11.47 6.93
CA VAL A 151 -0.77 -11.07 8.12
C VAL A 151 0.14 -12.22 8.55
N PRO A 152 1.47 -12.09 8.42
CA PRO A 152 2.40 -13.09 8.92
C PRO A 152 2.37 -13.11 10.45
N LEU A 153 2.06 -14.25 11.06
CA LEU A 153 1.92 -14.38 12.51
C LEU A 153 3.26 -14.68 13.20
N ALA A 154 4.06 -15.58 12.63
CA ALA A 154 5.34 -15.99 13.20
C ALA A 154 6.40 -14.87 13.05
N ILE A 155 7.24 -14.72 14.06
CA ILE A 155 8.33 -13.71 14.06
C ILE A 155 9.28 -13.96 12.88
N GLN A 156 9.58 -15.22 12.56
CA GLN A 156 10.43 -15.60 11.42
C GLN A 156 9.82 -15.08 10.09
N SER A 157 8.51 -15.30 9.89
CA SER A 157 7.81 -14.82 8.69
C SER A 157 7.77 -13.30 8.60
N GLN A 158 7.67 -12.61 9.73
CA GLN A 158 7.73 -11.15 9.78
C GLN A 158 9.13 -10.62 9.41
N LEU A 159 10.19 -11.30 9.87
CA LEU A 159 11.57 -10.95 9.52
C LEU A 159 11.84 -11.18 8.03
N GLU A 160 11.37 -12.29 7.46
CA GLU A 160 11.45 -12.53 6.01
C GLU A 160 10.66 -11.48 5.21
N ALA A 161 9.46 -11.14 5.66
CA ALA A 161 8.65 -10.10 5.03
C ALA A 161 9.38 -8.74 5.01
N ARG A 162 10.02 -8.36 6.12
CA ARG A 162 10.80 -7.10 6.21
C ARG A 162 12.11 -7.16 5.42
N GLY A 163 12.85 -8.25 5.50
CA GLY A 163 14.18 -8.37 4.90
C GLY A 163 14.14 -8.58 3.39
N LEU A 164 13.25 -9.45 2.91
CA LEU A 164 13.25 -9.92 1.53
C LEU A 164 12.09 -9.38 0.68
N MET A 165 10.94 -9.12 1.29
CA MET A 165 9.71 -8.85 0.54
C MET A 165 9.24 -7.40 0.61
N LEU A 166 9.87 -6.55 1.41
CA LEU A 166 9.46 -5.14 1.53
C LEU A 166 9.56 -4.44 0.17
N SER A 167 8.54 -3.68 -0.20
CA SER A 167 8.46 -3.02 -1.51
C SER A 167 9.65 -2.10 -1.81
N SER A 168 10.18 -1.42 -0.80
CA SER A 168 11.39 -0.58 -0.94
C SER A 168 12.67 -1.35 -1.26
N HIS A 169 12.73 -2.65 -0.96
CA HIS A 169 13.86 -3.54 -1.28
C HIS A 169 13.74 -4.18 -2.67
N ASN A 170 12.57 -4.07 -3.30
CA ASN A 170 12.26 -4.72 -4.57
C ASN A 170 11.97 -3.70 -5.69
N ILE A 171 12.81 -2.68 -5.80
CA ILE A 171 12.68 -1.60 -6.80
C ILE A 171 13.13 -2.06 -8.19
N LEU A 172 14.03 -3.05 -8.26
CA LEU A 172 14.60 -3.54 -9.50
C LEU A 172 13.89 -4.79 -10.00
N HIS A 173 13.67 -4.85 -11.31
CA HIS A 173 13.06 -6.02 -11.96
C HIS A 173 14.04 -7.20 -11.96
N PRO A 174 13.65 -8.39 -11.47
CA PRO A 174 14.56 -9.54 -11.31
C PRO A 174 15.09 -10.10 -12.63
N ALA A 175 14.37 -9.93 -13.76
CA ALA A 175 14.78 -10.47 -15.05
C ALA A 175 15.86 -9.65 -15.76
N ASN A 176 15.87 -8.32 -15.61
CA ASN A 176 16.73 -7.42 -16.39
C ASN A 176 17.45 -6.36 -15.56
N GLY A 177 17.23 -6.31 -14.24
CA GLY A 177 17.85 -5.32 -13.35
C GLY A 177 17.41 -3.86 -13.56
N LYS A 178 16.44 -3.60 -14.44
CA LYS A 178 15.92 -2.24 -14.65
C LYS A 178 14.99 -1.84 -13.50
N PRO A 179 14.88 -0.52 -13.18
CA PRO A 179 13.88 -0.05 -12.22
C PRO A 179 12.47 -0.41 -12.67
N ILE A 180 11.64 -0.90 -11.74
CA ILE A 180 10.23 -1.17 -11.99
C ILE A 180 9.33 -0.05 -11.43
N ALA A 181 9.76 0.60 -10.35
CA ALA A 181 9.07 1.74 -9.76
C ALA A 181 9.45 3.03 -10.50
N ILE A 182 8.89 3.22 -11.68
CA ILE A 182 9.11 4.39 -12.53
C ILE A 182 7.78 5.13 -12.74
N PRO A 183 7.81 6.47 -12.91
CA PRO A 183 6.62 7.23 -13.29
C PRO A 183 6.02 6.70 -14.61
N SER A 184 4.71 6.58 -14.66
CA SER A 184 3.99 6.10 -15.85
C SER A 184 2.65 6.83 -16.00
N GLN A 185 2.06 6.76 -17.18
CA GLN A 185 0.72 7.28 -17.50
C GLN A 185 0.50 8.72 -16.97
N ASP A 186 -0.47 8.91 -16.07
CA ASP A 186 -0.86 10.22 -15.53
C ASP A 186 0.26 10.93 -14.76
N MET A 187 1.21 10.18 -14.17
CA MET A 187 2.37 10.78 -13.52
C MET A 187 3.30 11.47 -14.52
N VAL A 188 3.52 10.87 -15.69
CA VAL A 188 4.31 11.47 -16.77
C VAL A 188 3.60 12.70 -17.31
N LEU A 189 2.29 12.62 -17.53
CA LEU A 189 1.48 13.75 -17.96
C LEU A 189 1.50 14.88 -16.93
N GLY A 190 1.39 14.54 -15.65
CA GLY A 190 1.46 15.50 -14.55
C GLY A 190 2.81 16.22 -14.49
N CYS A 191 3.92 15.47 -14.60
CA CYS A 191 5.26 16.05 -14.66
C CYS A 191 5.42 17.00 -15.87
N HIS A 192 4.93 16.60 -17.05
CA HIS A 192 4.94 17.44 -18.23
C HIS A 192 4.13 18.75 -18.00
N TYR A 193 2.95 18.64 -17.39
CA TYR A 193 2.13 19.81 -17.07
C TYR A 193 2.82 20.75 -16.09
N LEU A 194 3.45 20.22 -15.04
CA LEU A 194 4.17 21.01 -14.02
C LEU A 194 5.36 21.78 -14.62
N THR A 195 6.05 21.20 -15.60
CA THR A 195 7.24 21.79 -16.23
C THR A 195 6.92 22.63 -17.47
N ARG A 196 5.65 22.70 -17.90
CA ARG A 196 5.26 23.44 -19.08
C ARG A 196 5.15 24.93 -18.77
N PRO A 197 5.93 25.80 -19.45
CA PRO A 197 5.82 27.23 -19.27
C PRO A 197 4.48 27.77 -19.79
N ARG A 198 3.89 28.71 -19.07
CA ARG A 198 2.66 29.40 -19.47
C ARG A 198 2.98 30.86 -19.75
N LYS A 199 2.66 31.32 -20.96
CA LYS A 199 2.77 32.72 -21.32
C LYS A 199 1.78 33.59 -20.52
N ASP A 200 2.18 34.78 -20.15
CA ASP A 200 1.39 35.74 -19.36
C ASP A 200 0.99 35.22 -17.96
N ALA A 201 1.79 34.25 -17.40
CA ALA A 201 1.59 33.81 -16.05
C ALA A 201 1.98 34.88 -15.04
N LYS A 202 1.28 34.93 -13.91
CA LYS A 202 1.55 35.90 -12.85
C LYS A 202 2.98 35.77 -12.33
N GLY A 203 3.75 36.82 -12.38
CA GLY A 203 5.15 36.83 -11.94
C GLY A 203 6.18 36.49 -13.02
N GLU A 204 5.77 36.35 -14.28
CA GLU A 204 6.69 36.11 -15.40
C GLU A 204 7.78 37.19 -15.47
N GLY A 205 9.02 36.75 -15.72
CA GLY A 205 10.19 37.65 -15.86
C GLY A 205 10.78 38.16 -14.54
N LYS A 206 10.21 37.82 -13.38
CA LYS A 206 10.78 38.23 -12.09
C LYS A 206 12.09 37.50 -11.81
N SER A 207 12.97 38.20 -11.08
CA SER A 207 14.30 37.70 -10.70
C SER A 207 14.36 37.51 -9.19
N PHE A 208 14.90 36.36 -8.76
CA PHE A 208 15.00 35.96 -7.36
C PHE A 208 16.45 35.56 -7.03
N GLY A 209 16.89 35.93 -5.82
CA GLY A 209 18.24 35.69 -5.35
C GLY A 209 18.50 34.24 -4.91
N SER A 210 17.46 33.49 -4.52
CA SER A 210 17.55 32.11 -4.07
C SER A 210 16.26 31.34 -4.34
N PHE A 211 16.32 30.01 -4.25
CA PHE A 211 15.14 29.14 -4.37
C PHE A 211 14.16 29.32 -3.19
N GLU A 212 14.65 29.65 -2.00
CA GLU A 212 13.80 29.92 -0.83
C GLU A 212 12.94 31.16 -1.05
N GLU A 213 13.49 32.18 -1.70
CA GLU A 213 12.75 33.39 -2.06
C GLU A 213 11.64 33.07 -3.09
N VAL A 214 11.90 32.17 -4.04
CA VAL A 214 10.88 31.71 -5.01
C VAL A 214 9.74 30.99 -4.30
N ILE A 215 10.07 30.09 -3.36
CA ILE A 215 9.06 29.34 -2.59
C ILE A 215 8.17 30.31 -1.82
N LEU A 216 8.78 31.28 -1.14
CA LEU A 216 8.05 32.31 -0.40
C LEU A 216 7.15 33.14 -1.32
N ALA A 217 7.64 33.53 -2.51
CA ALA A 217 6.86 34.27 -3.50
C ALA A 217 5.70 33.42 -4.05
N TYR A 218 5.89 32.12 -4.24
CA TYR A 218 4.83 31.20 -4.65
C TYR A 218 3.76 31.03 -3.57
N GLU A 219 4.13 30.82 -2.31
CA GLU A 219 3.20 30.72 -1.17
C GLU A 219 2.38 31.99 -1.01
N ASN A 220 3.00 33.17 -1.21
CA ASN A 220 2.32 34.48 -1.19
C ASN A 220 1.53 34.78 -2.48
N LYS A 221 1.43 33.82 -3.41
CA LYS A 221 0.74 33.97 -4.70
C LYS A 221 1.23 35.15 -5.53
N VAL A 222 2.52 35.51 -5.41
CA VAL A 222 3.18 36.55 -6.21
C VAL A 222 3.66 36.02 -7.55
N VAL A 223 3.93 34.71 -7.60
CA VAL A 223 4.37 33.94 -8.78
C VAL A 223 3.50 32.71 -8.94
N ASP A 224 3.09 32.41 -10.16
CA ASP A 224 2.42 31.17 -10.52
C ASP A 224 3.46 30.05 -10.79
N MET A 225 3.04 28.78 -10.58
CA MET A 225 3.89 27.59 -10.76
C MET A 225 4.50 27.49 -12.17
N ASN A 226 3.78 27.91 -13.20
CA ASN A 226 4.18 27.80 -14.60
C ASN A 226 4.76 29.11 -15.17
N ALA A 227 5.11 30.08 -14.31
CA ALA A 227 5.70 31.34 -14.74
C ALA A 227 7.19 31.19 -15.00
N ILE A 228 7.68 31.71 -16.13
CA ILE A 228 9.12 31.76 -16.42
C ILE A 228 9.77 32.83 -15.54
N ILE A 229 10.69 32.43 -14.70
CA ILE A 229 11.40 33.30 -13.74
C ILE A 229 12.91 33.21 -13.92
N ASN A 230 13.65 34.16 -13.39
CA ASN A 230 15.09 34.11 -13.32
C ASN A 230 15.56 33.85 -11.89
N VAL A 231 16.32 32.81 -11.66
CA VAL A 231 16.81 32.46 -10.32
C VAL A 231 18.34 32.41 -10.32
N ARG A 232 18.96 32.97 -9.30
CA ARG A 232 20.40 32.91 -9.11
C ARG A 232 20.76 31.60 -8.39
N HIS A 233 21.43 30.70 -9.11
CA HIS A 233 21.93 29.44 -8.55
C HIS A 233 23.46 29.36 -8.68
N LYS A 234 24.16 29.08 -7.57
CA LYS A 234 25.64 28.97 -7.54
C LYS A 234 26.36 30.16 -8.22
N GLY A 235 25.82 31.37 -8.06
CA GLY A 235 26.40 32.58 -8.62
C GLY A 235 26.06 32.87 -10.08
N GLN A 236 25.36 31.97 -10.77
CA GLN A 236 24.89 32.14 -12.16
C GLN A 236 23.37 32.33 -12.20
N TRP A 237 22.91 33.11 -13.19
CA TRP A 237 21.46 33.26 -13.43
C TRP A 237 20.98 32.11 -14.32
N GLN A 238 19.95 31.42 -13.86
CA GLN A 238 19.22 30.41 -14.62
C GLN A 238 17.82 30.95 -14.91
N LYS A 239 17.32 30.67 -16.10
CA LYS A 239 15.98 31.03 -16.55
C LYS A 239 15.18 29.73 -16.67
N ASP A 240 14.21 29.55 -15.82
CA ASP A 240 13.28 28.42 -15.76
C ASP A 240 11.84 28.90 -15.85
#